data_727725cc2e2c5563bc12a2541a04f400
#
_entry.id   727725cc2e2c5563bc12a2541a04f400
#
_cell.length_a   1.000
_cell.length_b   1.000
_cell.length_c   1.000
_cell.angle_alpha   90.00
_cell.angle_beta   90.00
_cell.angle_gamma   90.00
#
_symmetry.space_group_name_H-M   'P 1'
#
loop_
_entity.id
_entity.type
_entity.pdbx_description
1 polymer ?
#
loop_
_entity_poly.entity_id
_entity_poly.type
_entity_poly.pdbx_seq_one_letter_code
_entity_poly.pdbx_strand_id
1 'polypeptide(L)'
;MSCGDWVSIISLIIALVALIYSIISNTKKYELTYQYYNDVLKWHNSSVETIKNLSLCTGDEERNIYLAKLSALIENGRFYFPNVNKDDGFGLDKPVAYQGYRNIILDFLVFEYQLFEKNNWNQYLEHVNVLQRLFTAEVYKYLEPIKLKKKIHHNTAIISKDEITINDFINKSPQFLYALYPIDSNSDNWQTPPILR
;
A
#
# COMPACT_ATOMS: atom_id res chain seq x y z
N MET A 1 -32.85 -19.64 48.59
CA MET A 1 -32.44 -19.51 47.18
C MET A 1 -32.82 -20.81 46.47
N SER A 2 -33.62 -20.73 45.44
CA SER A 2 -33.99 -21.87 44.63
C SER A 2 -32.84 -22.31 43.70
N CYS A 3 -32.85 -23.54 43.19
CA CYS A 3 -31.83 -23.97 42.22
C CYS A 3 -31.83 -23.08 40.97
N GLY A 4 -32.98 -22.49 40.60
CA GLY A 4 -33.09 -21.51 39.50
C GLY A 4 -32.35 -20.20 39.74
N ASP A 5 -32.31 -19.73 41.02
CA ASP A 5 -31.58 -18.51 41.35
C ASP A 5 -30.08 -18.66 41.15
N TRP A 6 -29.52 -19.83 41.47
CA TRP A 6 -28.10 -20.12 41.24
C TRP A 6 -27.74 -20.20 39.75
N VAL A 7 -28.58 -20.81 38.93
CA VAL A 7 -28.39 -20.88 37.47
C VAL A 7 -28.39 -19.46 36.86
N SER A 8 -29.30 -18.58 37.30
CA SER A 8 -29.40 -17.21 36.83
C SER A 8 -28.15 -16.39 37.20
N ILE A 9 -27.64 -16.56 38.43
CA ILE A 9 -26.41 -15.85 38.89
C ILE A 9 -25.19 -16.30 38.08
N ILE A 10 -25.03 -17.61 37.86
CA ILE A 10 -23.91 -18.15 37.08
C ILE A 10 -23.99 -17.66 35.62
N SER A 11 -25.18 -17.68 35.03
CA SER A 11 -25.37 -17.15 33.66
C SER A 11 -25.04 -15.66 33.53
N LEU A 12 -25.39 -14.85 34.53
CA LEU A 12 -25.05 -13.43 34.57
C LEU A 12 -23.55 -13.22 34.65
N ILE A 13 -22.85 -14.01 35.49
CA ILE A 13 -21.37 -13.92 35.60
C ILE A 13 -20.70 -14.28 34.28
N ILE A 14 -21.14 -15.36 33.62
CA ILE A 14 -20.59 -15.77 32.32
C ILE A 14 -20.82 -14.69 31.27
N ALA A 15 -22.02 -14.10 31.21
CA ALA A 15 -22.33 -13.02 30.28
C ALA A 15 -21.45 -11.79 30.53
N LEU A 16 -21.21 -11.44 31.80
CA LEU A 16 -20.34 -10.31 32.16
C LEU A 16 -18.88 -10.57 31.76
N VAL A 17 -18.35 -11.76 32.00
CA VAL A 17 -17.00 -12.16 31.59
C VAL A 17 -16.87 -12.14 30.07
N ALA A 18 -17.84 -12.64 29.34
CA ALA A 18 -17.86 -12.62 27.88
C ALA A 18 -17.90 -11.19 27.34
N LEU A 19 -18.66 -10.30 27.95
CA LEU A 19 -18.72 -8.88 27.60
C LEU A 19 -17.37 -8.19 27.81
N ILE A 20 -16.74 -8.38 28.98
CA ILE A 20 -15.41 -7.82 29.30
C ILE A 20 -14.37 -8.34 28.31
N TYR A 21 -14.37 -9.64 28.03
CA TYR A 21 -13.45 -10.22 27.04
C TYR A 21 -13.65 -9.63 25.64
N SER A 22 -14.92 -9.44 25.23
CA SER A 22 -15.25 -8.82 23.93
C SER A 22 -14.74 -7.38 23.84
N ILE A 23 -14.89 -6.59 24.91
CA ILE A 23 -14.39 -5.20 24.96
C ILE A 23 -12.87 -5.19 24.87
N ILE A 24 -12.17 -6.00 25.68
CA ILE A 24 -10.69 -6.07 25.68
C ILE A 24 -10.16 -6.52 24.30
N SER A 25 -10.79 -7.55 23.71
CA SER A 25 -10.39 -8.04 22.39
C SER A 25 -10.59 -7.00 21.28
N ASN A 26 -11.71 -6.26 21.32
CA ASN A 26 -11.96 -5.19 20.38
C ASN A 26 -10.98 -4.02 20.55
N THR A 27 -10.66 -3.63 21.78
CA THR A 27 -9.71 -2.55 22.06
C THR A 27 -8.31 -2.89 21.53
N LYS A 28 -7.84 -4.12 21.79
CA LYS A 28 -6.54 -4.59 21.26
C LYS A 28 -6.49 -4.61 19.74
N LYS A 29 -7.54 -5.06 19.08
CA LYS A 29 -7.64 -5.02 17.61
C LYS A 29 -7.60 -3.60 17.07
N TYR A 30 -8.27 -2.67 17.74
CA TYR A 30 -8.29 -1.25 17.36
C TYR A 30 -6.91 -0.62 17.49
N GLU A 31 -6.20 -0.90 18.58
CA GLU A 31 -4.86 -0.40 18.84
C GLU A 31 -3.84 -0.91 17.81
N LEU A 32 -3.85 -2.21 17.49
CA LEU A 32 -3.00 -2.80 16.45
C LEU A 32 -3.30 -2.20 15.07
N THR A 33 -4.57 -1.95 14.75
CA THR A 33 -4.97 -1.35 13.48
C THR A 33 -4.50 0.09 13.38
N TYR A 34 -4.58 0.86 14.47
CA TYR A 34 -4.13 2.25 14.53
C TYR A 34 -2.61 2.35 14.42
N GLN A 35 -1.87 1.47 15.11
CA GLN A 35 -0.42 1.41 15.02
C GLN A 35 0.02 1.08 13.59
N TYR A 36 -0.57 0.05 12.97
CA TYR A 36 -0.30 -0.32 11.58
C TYR A 36 -0.59 0.84 10.62
N TYR A 37 -1.71 1.54 10.79
CA TYR A 37 -2.05 2.73 10.01
C TYR A 37 -0.95 3.79 10.09
N ASN A 38 -0.48 4.10 11.31
CA ASN A 38 0.56 5.09 11.51
C ASN A 38 1.91 4.66 10.90
N ASP A 39 2.25 3.39 10.97
CA ASP A 39 3.49 2.87 10.42
C ASP A 39 3.47 2.90 8.89
N VAL A 40 2.35 2.52 8.26
CA VAL A 40 2.17 2.67 6.80
C VAL A 40 2.22 4.14 6.38
N LEU A 41 1.61 5.04 7.14
CA LEU A 41 1.65 6.47 6.84
C LEU A 41 3.07 7.05 6.94
N LYS A 42 3.84 6.67 7.96
CA LYS A 42 5.25 7.06 8.10
C LYS A 42 6.09 6.53 6.95
N TRP A 43 5.90 5.26 6.60
CA TRP A 43 6.57 4.64 5.46
C TRP A 43 6.25 5.37 4.16
N HIS A 44 4.98 5.68 3.90
CA HIS A 44 4.55 6.45 2.74
C HIS A 44 5.23 7.83 2.69
N ASN A 45 5.23 8.58 3.81
CA ASN A 45 5.85 9.89 3.88
C ASN A 45 7.35 9.82 3.58
N SER A 46 8.07 8.83 4.15
CA SER A 46 9.49 8.62 3.87
C SER A 46 9.75 8.25 2.41
N SER A 47 8.84 7.49 1.79
CA SER A 47 8.94 7.14 0.36
C SER A 47 8.77 8.38 -0.52
N VAL A 48 7.74 9.18 -0.29
CA VAL A 48 7.50 10.42 -1.05
C VAL A 48 8.64 11.41 -0.86
N GLU A 49 9.15 11.60 0.37
CA GLU A 49 10.32 12.43 0.63
C GLU A 49 11.54 11.98 -0.17
N THR A 50 11.81 10.67 -0.19
CA THR A 50 12.95 10.09 -0.92
C THR A 50 12.81 10.31 -2.43
N ILE A 51 11.62 10.12 -3.00
CA ILE A 51 11.33 10.37 -4.41
C ILE A 51 11.53 11.85 -4.76
N LYS A 52 11.07 12.76 -3.90
CA LYS A 52 11.27 14.21 -4.10
C LYS A 52 12.73 14.59 -4.04
N ASN A 53 13.50 14.05 -3.09
CA ASN A 53 14.94 14.29 -3.03
C ASN A 53 15.65 13.74 -4.28
N LEU A 54 15.31 12.54 -4.76
CA LEU A 54 15.81 12.01 -6.03
C LEU A 54 15.52 12.94 -7.21
N SER A 55 14.34 13.54 -7.24
CA SER A 55 13.94 14.47 -8.31
C SER A 55 14.73 15.79 -8.28
N LEU A 56 15.35 16.14 -7.16
CA LEU A 56 16.11 17.37 -6.95
C LEU A 56 17.63 17.15 -6.99
N CYS A 57 18.10 15.89 -6.99
CA CYS A 57 19.52 15.57 -7.04
C CYS A 57 20.19 16.18 -8.28
N THR A 58 21.38 16.73 -8.09
CA THR A 58 22.22 17.26 -9.19
C THR A 58 23.46 16.40 -9.43
N GLY A 59 23.85 15.58 -8.46
CA GLY A 59 25.05 14.74 -8.50
C GLY A 59 24.73 13.25 -8.40
N ASP A 60 25.60 12.41 -9.00
CA ASP A 60 25.44 10.95 -8.99
C ASP A 60 25.63 10.36 -7.59
N GLU A 61 26.53 10.92 -6.79
CA GLU A 61 26.78 10.42 -5.42
C GLU A 61 25.52 10.59 -4.53
N GLU A 62 24.95 11.78 -4.55
CA GLU A 62 23.72 12.06 -3.81
C GLU A 62 22.56 11.19 -4.31
N ARG A 63 22.42 11.05 -5.63
CA ARG A 63 21.42 10.17 -6.24
C ARG A 63 21.55 8.74 -5.76
N ASN A 64 22.76 8.19 -5.71
CA ASN A 64 23.00 6.82 -5.27
C ASN A 64 22.61 6.61 -3.79
N ILE A 65 22.81 7.60 -2.93
CA ILE A 65 22.35 7.56 -1.53
C ILE A 65 20.83 7.43 -1.46
N TYR A 66 20.10 8.26 -2.21
CA TYR A 66 18.64 8.21 -2.20
C TYR A 66 18.08 6.98 -2.94
N LEU A 67 18.76 6.47 -3.97
CA LEU A 67 18.41 5.18 -4.58
C LEU A 67 18.53 4.03 -3.58
N ALA A 68 19.62 3.99 -2.81
CA ALA A 68 19.78 2.99 -1.74
C ALA A 68 18.66 3.11 -0.69
N LYS A 69 18.29 4.35 -0.31
CA LYS A 69 17.16 4.60 0.61
C LYS A 69 15.82 4.14 0.02
N LEU A 70 15.57 4.42 -1.25
CA LEU A 70 14.34 3.99 -1.94
C LEU A 70 14.26 2.46 -2.03
N SER A 71 15.39 1.79 -2.34
CA SER A 71 15.47 0.32 -2.34
C SER A 71 15.11 -0.25 -0.96
N ALA A 72 15.66 0.31 0.12
CA ALA A 72 15.32 -0.12 1.48
C ALA A 72 13.83 0.11 1.82
N LEU A 73 13.22 1.21 1.34
CA LEU A 73 11.79 1.47 1.51
C LEU A 73 10.92 0.49 0.74
N ILE A 74 11.34 0.05 -0.44
CA ILE A 74 10.65 -1.01 -1.20
C ILE A 74 10.66 -2.32 -0.41
N GLU A 75 11.80 -2.71 0.15
CA GLU A 75 11.89 -3.93 0.97
C GLU A 75 11.06 -3.82 2.26
N ASN A 76 11.07 -2.67 2.94
CA ASN A 76 10.20 -2.42 4.08
C ASN A 76 8.71 -2.47 3.70
N GLY A 77 8.38 -2.01 2.53
CA GLY A 77 7.02 -2.04 2.00
C GLY A 77 6.44 -3.46 1.87
N ARG A 78 7.27 -4.49 1.70
CA ARG A 78 6.82 -5.90 1.63
C ARG A 78 6.19 -6.38 2.93
N PHE A 79 6.54 -5.79 4.06
CA PHE A 79 5.89 -6.11 5.34
C PHE A 79 4.48 -5.52 5.46
N TYR A 80 4.23 -4.41 4.75
CA TYR A 80 2.91 -3.77 4.72
C TYR A 80 2.05 -4.28 3.56
N PHE A 81 2.67 -4.56 2.43
CA PHE A 81 2.06 -4.95 1.17
C PHE A 81 2.72 -6.22 0.63
N PRO A 82 2.47 -7.38 1.27
CA PRO A 82 3.07 -8.64 0.84
C PRO A 82 2.62 -9.00 -0.57
N ASN A 83 3.44 -9.79 -1.25
CA ASN A 83 3.10 -10.36 -2.54
C ASN A 83 1.82 -11.20 -2.45
N VAL A 84 1.09 -11.27 -3.56
CA VAL A 84 -0.16 -12.03 -3.65
C VAL A 84 0.12 -13.35 -4.37
N ASN A 85 -0.23 -14.45 -3.71
CA ASN A 85 -0.23 -15.76 -4.34
C ASN A 85 -1.57 -15.98 -5.07
N LYS A 86 -1.50 -16.34 -6.36
CA LYS A 86 -2.68 -16.65 -7.20
C LYS A 86 -2.89 -18.15 -7.38
N ASP A 87 -2.20 -18.99 -6.62
CA ASP A 87 -2.23 -20.46 -6.71
C ASP A 87 -1.77 -21.03 -8.08
N ASP A 88 -1.10 -20.20 -8.89
CA ASP A 88 -0.52 -20.58 -10.19
C ASP A 88 0.97 -20.97 -10.10
N GLY A 89 1.53 -20.98 -8.90
CA GLY A 89 2.92 -21.34 -8.64
C GLY A 89 3.96 -20.31 -9.05
N PHE A 90 3.55 -19.08 -9.38
CA PHE A 90 4.50 -18.04 -9.80
C PHE A 90 5.51 -17.70 -8.68
N GLY A 91 6.80 -17.80 -9.01
CA GLY A 91 7.89 -17.41 -8.12
C GLY A 91 8.14 -18.39 -6.95
N LEU A 92 7.68 -19.63 -7.00
CA LEU A 92 7.95 -20.64 -5.96
C LEU A 92 9.44 -20.96 -5.79
N ASP A 93 10.25 -20.68 -6.83
CA ASP A 93 11.71 -20.78 -6.83
C ASP A 93 12.39 -19.67 -6.01
N LYS A 94 11.66 -18.64 -5.62
CA LYS A 94 12.17 -17.47 -4.89
C LYS A 94 12.02 -17.64 -3.38
N PRO A 95 12.81 -16.89 -2.57
CA PRO A 95 12.58 -16.79 -1.14
C PRO A 95 11.14 -16.32 -0.83
N VAL A 96 10.59 -16.78 0.30
CA VAL A 96 9.17 -16.60 0.68
C VAL A 96 8.65 -15.17 0.50
N ALA A 97 9.43 -14.16 0.86
CA ALA A 97 9.03 -12.74 0.74
C ALA A 97 8.88 -12.27 -0.73
N TYR A 98 9.37 -13.04 -1.70
CA TYR A 98 9.38 -12.70 -3.13
C TYR A 98 8.51 -13.64 -3.97
N GLN A 99 7.87 -14.63 -3.33
CA GLN A 99 6.94 -15.54 -4.01
C GLN A 99 5.64 -14.81 -4.36
N GLY A 100 5.01 -15.24 -5.45
CA GLY A 100 3.78 -14.62 -5.94
C GLY A 100 4.00 -13.30 -6.67
N TYR A 101 2.90 -12.61 -6.93
CA TYR A 101 2.86 -11.34 -7.66
C TYR A 101 3.04 -10.16 -6.71
N ARG A 102 3.90 -9.23 -7.08
CA ARG A 102 4.15 -8.04 -6.27
C ARG A 102 2.89 -7.19 -6.19
N ASN A 103 2.66 -6.58 -5.02
CA ASN A 103 1.57 -5.63 -4.82
C ASN A 103 1.80 -4.37 -5.67
N ILE A 104 0.75 -3.85 -6.30
CA ILE A 104 0.81 -2.67 -7.18
C ILE A 104 1.38 -1.43 -6.49
N ILE A 105 1.15 -1.27 -5.19
CA ILE A 105 1.71 -0.17 -4.41
C ILE A 105 3.24 -0.19 -4.45
N LEU A 106 3.84 -1.39 -4.38
CA LEU A 106 5.28 -1.55 -4.50
C LEU A 106 5.77 -1.45 -5.95
N ASP A 107 4.93 -1.79 -6.94
CA ASP A 107 5.28 -1.63 -8.35
C ASP A 107 5.52 -0.17 -8.70
N PHE A 108 4.75 0.77 -8.16
CA PHE A 108 4.99 2.19 -8.38
C PHE A 108 6.39 2.61 -7.92
N LEU A 109 6.80 2.21 -6.71
CA LEU A 109 8.12 2.52 -6.18
C LEU A 109 9.25 1.84 -6.97
N VAL A 110 9.03 0.60 -7.44
CA VAL A 110 10.02 -0.12 -8.26
C VAL A 110 10.18 0.55 -9.61
N PHE A 111 9.09 1.02 -10.25
CA PHE A 111 9.19 1.76 -11.50
C PHE A 111 9.91 3.10 -11.32
N GLU A 112 9.62 3.83 -10.24
CA GLU A 112 10.36 5.05 -9.92
C GLU A 112 11.86 4.77 -9.71
N TYR A 113 12.20 3.74 -8.96
CA TYR A 113 13.58 3.31 -8.78
C TYR A 113 14.28 3.05 -10.13
N GLN A 114 13.64 2.25 -11.00
CA GLN A 114 14.17 1.94 -12.33
C GLN A 114 14.31 3.17 -13.23
N LEU A 115 13.43 4.15 -13.13
CA LEU A 115 13.55 5.40 -13.87
C LEU A 115 14.75 6.21 -13.39
N PHE A 116 14.96 6.34 -12.07
CA PHE A 116 16.09 7.05 -11.50
C PHE A 116 17.44 6.36 -11.69
N GLU A 117 17.47 5.04 -11.92
CA GLU A 117 18.70 4.33 -12.30
C GLU A 117 19.20 4.68 -13.71
N LYS A 118 18.34 5.19 -14.58
CA LYS A 118 18.75 5.55 -15.95
C LYS A 118 19.65 6.76 -15.96
N ASN A 119 20.68 6.77 -16.83
CA ASN A 119 21.59 7.91 -16.97
C ASN A 119 20.88 9.21 -17.40
N ASN A 120 19.78 9.08 -18.12
CA ASN A 120 18.97 10.20 -18.62
C ASN A 120 17.66 10.39 -17.83
N TRP A 121 17.65 10.07 -16.54
CA TRP A 121 16.46 10.05 -15.69
C TRP A 121 15.70 11.39 -15.68
N ASN A 122 16.36 12.51 -15.86
CA ASN A 122 15.74 13.84 -15.87
C ASN A 122 14.62 13.98 -16.91
N GLN A 123 14.69 13.27 -18.03
CA GLN A 123 13.63 13.29 -19.05
C GLN A 123 12.34 12.56 -18.62
N TYR A 124 12.40 11.79 -17.53
CA TYR A 124 11.27 11.01 -17.00
C TYR A 124 10.63 11.63 -15.75
N LEU A 125 10.97 12.87 -15.38
CA LEU A 125 10.43 13.51 -14.18
C LEU A 125 8.92 13.63 -14.19
N GLU A 126 8.31 13.84 -15.36
CA GLU A 126 6.85 13.83 -15.46
C GLU A 126 6.26 12.46 -15.15
N HIS A 127 6.87 11.38 -15.64
CA HIS A 127 6.47 10.01 -15.31
C HIS A 127 6.62 9.72 -13.81
N VAL A 128 7.71 10.16 -13.20
CA VAL A 128 7.92 10.03 -11.74
C VAL A 128 6.81 10.77 -10.98
N ASN A 129 6.45 11.98 -11.37
CA ASN A 129 5.38 12.73 -10.72
C ASN A 129 4.01 12.01 -10.83
N VAL A 130 3.73 11.37 -11.97
CA VAL A 130 2.51 10.58 -12.14
C VAL A 130 2.54 9.34 -11.25
N LEU A 131 3.63 8.57 -11.26
CA LEU A 131 3.81 7.39 -10.41
C LEU A 131 3.64 7.71 -8.93
N GLN A 132 4.29 8.79 -8.46
CA GLN A 132 4.18 9.23 -7.07
C GLN A 132 2.73 9.58 -6.69
N ARG A 133 1.96 10.21 -7.60
CA ARG A 133 0.54 10.50 -7.35
C ARG A 133 -0.30 9.22 -7.29
N LEU A 134 -0.06 8.26 -8.20
CA LEU A 134 -0.74 6.97 -8.19
C LEU A 134 -0.39 6.17 -6.94
N PHE A 135 0.88 6.14 -6.54
CA PHE A 135 1.34 5.56 -5.29
C PHE A 135 0.59 6.13 -4.09
N THR A 136 0.55 7.47 -3.99
CA THR A 136 -0.17 8.15 -2.90
C THR A 136 -1.67 7.82 -2.93
N ALA A 137 -2.30 7.80 -4.11
CA ALA A 137 -3.72 7.50 -4.24
C ALA A 137 -4.05 6.07 -3.81
N GLU A 138 -3.23 5.08 -4.16
CA GLU A 138 -3.45 3.69 -3.76
C GLU A 138 -3.20 3.49 -2.26
N VAL A 139 -2.16 4.10 -1.68
CA VAL A 139 -1.95 4.07 -0.23
C VAL A 139 -3.11 4.75 0.51
N TYR A 140 -3.61 5.88 0.00
CA TYR A 140 -4.78 6.55 0.59
C TYR A 140 -6.03 5.67 0.56
N LYS A 141 -6.33 5.00 -0.56
CA LYS A 141 -7.42 4.03 -0.63
C LYS A 141 -7.26 2.89 0.36
N TYR A 142 -6.02 2.42 0.53
CA TYR A 142 -5.71 1.35 1.47
C TYR A 142 -5.91 1.78 2.92
N LEU A 143 -5.52 3.00 3.27
CA LEU A 143 -5.60 3.56 4.62
C LEU A 143 -6.97 4.15 4.94
N GLU A 144 -7.89 4.28 3.99
CA GLU A 144 -9.20 4.93 4.19
C GLU A 144 -9.98 4.29 5.35
N PRO A 145 -10.23 5.05 6.46
CA PRO A 145 -10.72 4.46 7.73
C PRO A 145 -12.10 3.80 7.61
N ILE A 146 -12.94 4.33 6.71
CA ILE A 146 -14.32 3.84 6.50
C ILE A 146 -14.32 2.47 5.82
N LYS A 147 -13.32 2.19 4.98
CA LYS A 147 -13.20 0.94 4.23
C LYS A 147 -12.29 -0.08 4.93
N LEU A 148 -11.50 0.32 5.90
CA LEU A 148 -10.56 -0.56 6.62
C LEU A 148 -11.26 -1.79 7.21
N LYS A 149 -12.47 -1.63 7.75
CA LYS A 149 -13.26 -2.73 8.33
C LYS A 149 -13.75 -3.75 7.30
N LYS A 150 -13.96 -3.35 6.03
CA LYS A 150 -14.50 -4.22 4.98
C LYS A 150 -13.42 -4.75 4.01
N LYS A 151 -12.30 -4.06 3.85
CA LYS A 151 -11.32 -4.30 2.78
C LYS A 151 -10.10 -5.13 3.16
N ILE A 152 -9.83 -5.38 4.45
CA ILE A 152 -8.74 -6.29 4.85
C ILE A 152 -8.90 -7.68 4.20
N HIS A 153 -10.14 -8.10 3.90
CA HIS A 153 -10.41 -9.37 3.24
C HIS A 153 -10.56 -9.30 1.71
N HIS A 154 -10.68 -8.13 1.08
CA HIS A 154 -11.05 -8.06 -0.34
C HIS A 154 -10.01 -7.44 -1.26
N ASN A 155 -9.06 -6.67 -0.78
CA ASN A 155 -8.16 -5.87 -1.61
C ASN A 155 -6.78 -6.46 -1.89
N THR A 156 -6.50 -7.68 -1.46
CA THR A 156 -5.32 -8.41 -1.94
C THR A 156 -5.46 -8.88 -3.40
N ALA A 157 -6.59 -8.64 -4.04
CA ALA A 157 -6.92 -9.19 -5.35
C ALA A 157 -6.89 -8.20 -6.52
N ILE A 158 -6.58 -6.92 -6.32
CA ILE A 158 -6.37 -6.02 -7.47
C ILE A 158 -4.91 -6.15 -7.90
N ILE A 159 -4.65 -7.17 -8.65
CA ILE A 159 -3.38 -7.44 -9.29
C ILE A 159 -3.49 -6.85 -10.69
N SER A 160 -2.50 -6.09 -11.09
CA SER A 160 -2.28 -5.78 -12.50
C SER A 160 -2.25 -7.11 -13.28
N LYS A 161 -3.24 -7.34 -14.13
CA LYS A 161 -3.28 -8.52 -15.00
C LYS A 161 -2.28 -8.41 -16.14
N ASP A 162 -1.82 -7.22 -16.41
CA ASP A 162 -0.94 -6.93 -17.53
C ASP A 162 0.46 -6.68 -16.99
N GLU A 163 1.40 -7.53 -17.37
CA GLU A 163 2.82 -7.29 -17.20
C GLU A 163 3.24 -6.13 -18.10
N ILE A 164 3.09 -4.91 -17.59
CA ILE A 164 3.62 -3.74 -18.27
C ILE A 164 5.11 -3.68 -17.97
N THR A 165 5.91 -3.89 -19.01
CA THR A 165 7.36 -3.71 -18.91
C THR A 165 7.70 -2.23 -18.75
N ILE A 166 8.85 -1.92 -18.17
CA ILE A 166 9.32 -0.53 -18.06
C ILE A 166 9.40 0.16 -19.44
N ASN A 167 9.71 -0.59 -20.49
CA ASN A 167 9.77 -0.06 -21.86
C ASN A 167 8.38 0.31 -22.38
N ASP A 168 7.37 -0.53 -22.13
CA ASP A 168 5.99 -0.22 -22.48
C ASP A 168 5.48 1.00 -21.71
N PHE A 169 5.86 1.11 -20.43
CA PHE A 169 5.53 2.24 -19.59
C PHE A 169 6.12 3.56 -20.12
N ILE A 170 7.42 3.58 -20.47
CA ILE A 170 8.11 4.79 -20.96
C ILE A 170 7.54 5.25 -22.31
N ASN A 171 7.13 4.32 -23.17
CA ASN A 171 6.57 4.63 -24.48
C ASN A 171 5.12 5.13 -24.45
N LYS A 172 4.45 5.03 -23.31
CA LYS A 172 3.10 5.57 -23.12
C LYS A 172 3.15 7.00 -22.62
N SER A 173 2.19 7.82 -23.05
CA SER A 173 2.08 9.18 -22.52
C SER A 173 1.74 9.13 -21.02
N PRO A 174 2.23 10.08 -20.19
CA PRO A 174 1.88 10.14 -18.77
C PRO A 174 0.37 10.12 -18.51
N GLN A 175 -0.43 10.73 -19.39
CA GLN A 175 -1.89 10.75 -19.30
C GLN A 175 -2.51 9.37 -19.46
N PHE A 176 -1.92 8.51 -20.30
CA PHE A 176 -2.39 7.13 -20.50
C PHE A 176 -2.27 6.29 -19.24
N LEU A 177 -1.29 6.60 -18.36
CA LEU A 177 -1.08 5.87 -17.12
C LEU A 177 -2.27 6.03 -16.15
N TYR A 178 -3.00 7.13 -16.21
CA TYR A 178 -4.24 7.30 -15.45
C TYR A 178 -5.36 6.35 -15.95
N ALA A 179 -5.32 5.96 -17.22
CA ALA A 179 -6.30 5.02 -17.79
C ALA A 179 -6.00 3.57 -17.43
N LEU A 180 -4.73 3.22 -17.15
CA LEU A 180 -4.33 1.87 -16.70
C LEU A 180 -4.82 1.56 -15.29
N TYR A 181 -5.03 2.57 -14.48
CA TYR A 181 -5.52 2.46 -13.12
C TYR A 181 -6.81 3.27 -12.99
N PRO A 182 -7.94 2.75 -13.52
CA PRO A 182 -9.20 3.47 -13.43
C PRO A 182 -9.49 3.74 -11.96
N ILE A 183 -9.47 5.00 -11.60
CA ILE A 183 -10.05 5.49 -10.37
C ILE A 183 -11.50 5.05 -10.44
N ASP A 184 -11.94 4.23 -9.47
CA ASP A 184 -13.31 3.71 -9.41
C ASP A 184 -14.28 4.88 -9.62
N SER A 185 -14.87 4.95 -10.81
CA SER A 185 -15.78 6.02 -11.24
C SER A 185 -17.10 6.01 -10.46
N ASN A 186 -17.27 5.07 -9.54
CA ASN A 186 -18.42 4.96 -8.63
C ASN A 186 -18.30 5.78 -7.34
N SER A 187 -17.23 6.55 -7.15
CA SER A 187 -17.21 7.57 -6.11
C SER A 187 -17.63 8.89 -6.72
N ASP A 188 -18.91 9.24 -6.60
CA ASP A 188 -19.55 10.44 -7.16
C ASP A 188 -18.95 11.81 -6.73
N ASN A 189 -17.73 11.86 -6.20
CA ASN A 189 -17.10 13.05 -5.64
C ASN A 189 -15.60 13.24 -5.93
N TRP A 190 -15.03 12.57 -6.93
CA TRP A 190 -13.67 12.89 -7.34
C TRP A 190 -13.70 13.88 -8.50
N GLN A 191 -13.69 15.15 -8.16
CA GLN A 191 -13.20 16.16 -9.10
C GLN A 191 -11.76 15.77 -9.47
N THR A 192 -11.51 15.61 -10.76
CA THR A 192 -10.15 15.50 -11.33
C THR A 192 -9.26 16.49 -10.59
N PRO A 193 -8.13 16.03 -9.98
CA PRO A 193 -7.22 16.97 -9.33
C PRO A 193 -6.87 18.04 -10.36
N PRO A 194 -6.85 19.32 -9.99
CA PRO A 194 -6.53 20.39 -10.92
C PRO A 194 -5.16 20.06 -11.52
N ILE A 195 -5.12 19.98 -12.85
CA ILE A 195 -3.85 19.94 -13.57
C ILE A 195 -3.13 21.19 -13.12
N LEU A 196 -2.09 21.02 -12.31
CA LEU A 196 -1.21 22.11 -11.93
C LEU A 196 -0.58 22.62 -13.24
N ARG A 197 -1.07 23.76 -13.70
CA ARG A 197 -0.46 24.54 -14.78
C ARG A 197 0.89 25.10 -14.33
#